data_ed74fa32f4e9ef2046d67740fa73551f
#
_entry.id   ed74fa32f4e9ef2046d67740fa73551f
#
_cell.length_a   1.000
_cell.length_b   1.000
_cell.length_c   1.000
_cell.angle_alpha   90.00
_cell.angle_beta   90.00
_cell.angle_gamma   90.00
#
_symmetry.space_group_name_H-M   'P 1'
#
loop_
_entity.id
_entity.type
_entity.pdbx_description
1 polymer ?
#
loop_
_entity_poly.entity_id
_entity_poly.type
_entity_poly.pdbx_seq_one_letter_code
_entity_poly.pdbx_strand_id
1 'polypeptide(L)'
;MRDIAVLELLFATGVRVSELCTLGYDDVRLEEGEIKIYGKGAKERFVQIANPNVLGALHCYQEAYKDVITQSGAFFVNRLHKPLSDQSVRSIVNKYCRLAGVESHITPHMFRHSFATLLLEEGVDIRYIQRLLGHSSILTTQIYTHVAGKKQRDILLEKHPRNKIHFA
;
A
#
# COMPACT_ATOMS: atom_id res chain seq x y z
N MET A 1 6.96 -14.49 3.32
CA MET A 1 5.62 -13.91 3.37
C MET A 1 5.61 -12.40 3.69
N ARG A 2 6.02 -11.95 4.88
CA ARG A 2 5.99 -10.52 5.27
C ARG A 2 6.64 -9.58 4.26
N ASP A 3 7.86 -9.86 3.83
CA ASP A 3 8.59 -8.98 2.92
C ASP A 3 7.84 -8.80 1.58
N ILE A 4 7.21 -9.87 1.08
CA ILE A 4 6.38 -9.83 -0.13
C ILE A 4 5.14 -8.95 0.10
N ALA A 5 4.43 -9.15 1.22
CA ALA A 5 3.25 -8.35 1.56
C ALA A 5 3.59 -6.85 1.66
N VAL A 6 4.75 -6.51 2.23
CA VAL A 6 5.25 -5.12 2.31
C VAL A 6 5.49 -4.54 0.91
N LEU A 7 6.19 -5.26 0.03
CA LEU A 7 6.50 -4.79 -1.33
C LEU A 7 5.24 -4.67 -2.18
N GLU A 8 4.35 -5.65 -2.12
CA GLU A 8 3.07 -5.64 -2.83
C GLU A 8 2.21 -4.44 -2.38
N LEU A 9 2.12 -4.18 -1.07
CA LEU A 9 1.34 -3.04 -0.58
C LEU A 9 1.93 -1.69 -1.01
N LEU A 10 3.26 -1.52 -0.93
CA LEU A 10 3.92 -0.29 -1.40
C LEU A 10 3.62 -0.03 -2.88
N PHE A 11 3.72 -1.07 -3.71
CA PHE A 11 3.49 -0.95 -5.15
C PHE A 11 2.01 -0.77 -5.49
N ALA A 12 1.13 -1.49 -4.82
CA ALA A 12 -0.31 -1.48 -5.11
C ALA A 12 -1.04 -0.21 -4.65
N THR A 13 -0.46 0.54 -3.72
CA THR A 13 -1.18 1.67 -3.10
C THR A 13 -0.42 2.99 -3.16
N GLY A 14 0.89 2.94 -3.37
CA GLY A 14 1.75 4.11 -3.30
C GLY A 14 1.73 4.81 -1.93
N VAL A 15 1.38 4.11 -0.84
CA VAL A 15 1.43 4.67 0.52
C VAL A 15 2.84 5.09 0.91
N ARG A 16 2.96 6.06 1.82
CA ARG A 16 4.26 6.44 2.38
C ARG A 16 4.78 5.32 3.29
N VAL A 17 6.10 5.19 3.35
CA VAL A 17 6.72 4.18 4.22
C VAL A 17 6.30 4.34 5.69
N SER A 18 6.23 5.57 6.18
CA SER A 18 5.76 5.85 7.54
C SER A 18 4.29 5.47 7.75
N GLU A 19 3.43 5.70 6.75
CA GLU A 19 2.03 5.28 6.79
C GLU A 19 1.91 3.74 6.85
N LEU A 20 2.70 3.01 6.06
CA LEU A 20 2.75 1.55 6.12
C LEU A 20 3.22 1.04 7.50
N CYS A 21 4.24 1.67 8.07
CA CYS A 21 4.79 1.26 9.37
C CYS A 21 3.86 1.53 10.55
N THR A 22 2.90 2.46 10.40
CA THR A 22 1.92 2.83 11.44
C THR A 22 0.56 2.16 11.25
N LEU A 23 0.39 1.27 10.25
CA LEU A 23 -0.86 0.52 10.08
C LEU A 23 -1.15 -0.35 11.30
N GLY A 24 -2.30 -0.11 11.92
CA GLY A 24 -2.86 -0.98 12.94
C GLY A 24 -3.54 -2.22 12.34
N TYR A 25 -3.77 -3.22 13.17
CA TYR A 25 -4.52 -4.41 12.78
C TYR A 25 -5.93 -4.05 12.27
N ASP A 26 -6.63 -3.17 13.00
CA ASP A 26 -8.00 -2.77 12.67
C ASP A 26 -8.11 -1.83 11.47
N ASP A 27 -6.98 -1.28 11.01
CA ASP A 27 -6.95 -0.41 9.84
C ASP A 27 -7.00 -1.19 8.51
N VAL A 28 -6.78 -2.51 8.56
CA VAL A 28 -6.67 -3.36 7.36
C VAL A 28 -7.84 -4.32 7.28
N ARG A 29 -8.74 -4.07 6.34
CA ARG A 29 -9.95 -4.87 6.08
C ARG A 29 -9.78 -5.61 4.75
N LEU A 30 -9.11 -6.77 4.80
CA LEU A 30 -8.77 -7.51 3.58
C LEU A 30 -9.99 -8.08 2.85
N GLU A 31 -11.04 -8.48 3.57
CA GLU A 31 -12.28 -8.95 2.98
C GLU A 31 -12.97 -7.87 2.13
N GLU A 32 -12.85 -6.62 2.55
CA GLU A 32 -13.37 -5.46 1.84
C GLU A 32 -12.37 -4.92 0.81
N GLY A 33 -11.12 -5.39 0.84
CA GLY A 33 -10.01 -4.86 0.06
C GLY A 33 -9.71 -3.40 0.39
N GLU A 34 -9.85 -2.99 1.66
CA GLU A 34 -9.75 -1.61 2.09
C GLU A 34 -8.73 -1.44 3.22
N ILE A 35 -7.93 -0.38 3.13
CA ILE A 35 -7.00 0.03 4.18
C ILE A 35 -7.27 1.48 4.57
N LYS A 36 -7.38 1.73 5.88
CA LYS A 36 -7.49 3.05 6.47
C LYS A 36 -6.09 3.60 6.74
N ILE A 37 -5.78 4.75 6.19
CA ILE A 37 -4.49 5.41 6.32
C ILE A 37 -4.64 6.74 7.07
N TYR A 38 -3.80 6.94 8.07
CA TYR A 38 -3.69 8.21 8.78
C TYR A 38 -2.58 9.07 8.18
N GLY A 39 -2.96 10.18 7.57
CA GLY A 39 -2.04 11.14 6.97
C GLY A 39 -1.60 12.24 7.94
N LYS A 40 -0.79 13.17 7.46
CA LYS A 40 -0.33 14.34 8.24
C LYS A 40 -1.53 15.17 8.73
N GLY A 41 -1.55 15.49 10.01
CA GLY A 41 -2.63 16.27 10.65
C GLY A 41 -3.87 15.42 10.96
N ALA A 42 -3.71 14.15 11.24
CA ALA A 42 -4.79 13.20 11.59
C ALA A 42 -5.91 13.08 10.53
N LYS A 43 -5.61 13.44 9.28
CA LYS A 43 -6.55 13.25 8.17
C LYS A 43 -6.56 11.78 7.76
N GLU A 44 -7.73 11.18 7.81
CA GLU A 44 -7.95 9.81 7.40
C GLU A 44 -8.25 9.73 5.90
N ARG A 45 -7.76 8.68 5.25
CA ARG A 45 -8.19 8.29 3.92
C ARG A 45 -8.27 6.78 3.80
N PHE A 46 -9.16 6.32 2.96
CA PHE A 46 -9.27 4.91 2.62
C PHE A 46 -8.56 4.64 1.29
N VAL A 47 -7.80 3.57 1.25
CA VAL A 47 -7.10 3.09 0.05
C VAL A 47 -7.65 1.72 -0.31
N GLN A 48 -8.09 1.57 -1.56
CA GLN A 48 -8.63 0.31 -2.06
C GLN A 48 -7.52 -0.57 -2.65
N ILE A 49 -7.56 -1.85 -2.32
CA ILE A 49 -6.75 -2.88 -2.94
C ILE A 49 -7.67 -3.72 -3.82
N ALA A 50 -7.51 -3.58 -5.13
CA ALA A 50 -8.38 -4.24 -6.10
C ALA A 50 -7.75 -5.51 -6.69
N ASN A 51 -6.42 -5.62 -6.71
CA ASN A 51 -5.72 -6.74 -7.32
C ASN A 51 -5.75 -7.98 -6.39
N PRO A 52 -6.26 -9.14 -6.86
CA PRO A 52 -6.42 -10.34 -6.04
C PRO A 52 -5.08 -10.95 -5.60
N ASN A 53 -3.99 -10.80 -6.36
CA ASN A 53 -2.69 -11.31 -5.97
C ASN A 53 -2.11 -10.52 -4.79
N VAL A 54 -2.33 -9.20 -4.77
CA VAL A 54 -1.95 -8.34 -3.63
C VAL A 54 -2.75 -8.73 -2.38
N LEU A 55 -4.07 -8.88 -2.52
CA LEU A 55 -4.92 -9.35 -1.41
C LEU A 55 -4.47 -10.72 -0.92
N GLY A 56 -4.21 -11.66 -1.81
CA GLY A 56 -3.70 -12.98 -1.46
C GLY A 56 -2.38 -12.94 -0.69
N ALA A 57 -1.43 -12.10 -1.10
CA ALA A 57 -0.17 -11.93 -0.39
C ALA A 57 -0.35 -11.35 1.03
N LEU A 58 -1.28 -10.39 1.18
CA LEU A 58 -1.60 -9.80 2.48
C LEU A 58 -2.34 -10.80 3.39
N HIS A 59 -3.30 -11.57 2.86
CA HIS A 59 -3.99 -12.64 3.58
C HIS A 59 -3.01 -13.72 4.05
N CYS A 60 -2.14 -14.22 3.17
CA CYS A 60 -1.12 -15.21 3.56
C CYS A 60 -0.20 -14.67 4.68
N TYR A 61 0.14 -13.38 4.64
CA TYR A 61 0.91 -12.76 5.71
C TYR A 61 0.11 -12.67 7.00
N GLN A 62 -1.13 -12.16 6.94
CA GLN A 62 -2.01 -11.98 8.11
C GLN A 62 -2.25 -13.31 8.82
N GLU A 63 -2.59 -14.37 8.10
CA GLU A 63 -2.82 -15.70 8.67
C GLU A 63 -1.56 -16.28 9.32
N ALA A 64 -0.40 -16.15 8.64
CA ALA A 64 0.86 -16.67 9.16
C ALA A 64 1.37 -15.95 10.43
N TYR A 65 0.93 -14.72 10.66
CA TYR A 65 1.38 -13.86 11.77
C TYR A 65 0.23 -13.40 12.67
N LYS A 66 -0.95 -14.01 12.57
CA LYS A 66 -2.19 -13.60 13.23
C LYS A 66 -2.01 -13.27 14.70
N ASP A 67 -1.47 -14.21 15.48
CA ASP A 67 -1.29 -14.05 16.93
C ASP A 67 -0.37 -12.88 17.25
N VAL A 68 0.73 -12.75 16.50
CA VAL A 68 1.72 -11.68 16.70
C VAL A 68 1.12 -10.31 16.33
N ILE A 69 0.39 -10.23 15.23
CA ILE A 69 -0.28 -9.02 14.75
C ILE A 69 -1.31 -8.57 15.79
N THR A 70 -2.17 -9.50 16.24
CA THR A 70 -3.20 -9.21 17.24
C THR A 70 -2.58 -8.75 18.58
N GLN A 71 -1.51 -9.41 19.01
CA GLN A 71 -0.83 -9.05 20.25
C GLN A 71 -0.11 -7.70 20.16
N SER A 72 0.50 -7.39 19.02
CA SER A 72 1.24 -6.14 18.83
C SER A 72 0.34 -4.94 18.53
N GLY A 73 -0.86 -5.19 18.01
CA GLY A 73 -1.77 -4.18 17.48
C GLY A 73 -1.32 -3.56 16.14
N ALA A 74 -0.12 -3.89 15.65
CA ALA A 74 0.41 -3.40 14.39
C ALA A 74 0.24 -4.45 13.29
N PHE A 75 -0.20 -4.03 12.10
CA PHE A 75 -0.37 -4.97 10.97
C PHE A 75 0.97 -5.52 10.49
N PHE A 76 2.00 -4.69 10.30
CA PHE A 76 3.33 -5.17 9.94
C PHE A 76 4.26 -5.23 11.14
N VAL A 77 4.78 -6.43 11.42
CA VAL A 77 5.66 -6.69 12.57
C VAL A 77 7.06 -7.15 12.14
N ASN A 78 8.05 -6.81 12.95
CA ASN A 78 9.43 -7.26 12.79
C ASN A 78 9.69 -8.62 13.50
N ARG A 79 10.94 -9.10 13.48
CA ARG A 79 11.33 -10.38 14.11
C ARG A 79 11.18 -10.38 15.63
N LEU A 80 11.10 -9.20 16.25
CA LEU A 80 10.93 -9.01 17.69
C LEU A 80 9.47 -8.76 18.07
N HIS A 81 8.53 -9.05 17.15
CA HIS A 81 7.09 -8.86 17.33
C HIS A 81 6.68 -7.41 17.60
N LYS A 82 7.52 -6.45 17.20
CA LYS A 82 7.25 -5.01 17.29
C LYS A 82 6.87 -4.44 15.93
N PRO A 83 6.20 -3.27 15.88
CA PRO A 83 5.90 -2.59 14.61
C PRO A 83 7.12 -2.50 13.70
N LEU A 84 6.91 -2.67 12.40
CA LEU A 84 7.96 -2.53 11.41
C LEU A 84 8.42 -1.07 11.34
N SER A 85 9.72 -0.82 11.24
CA SER A 85 10.27 0.53 11.11
C SER A 85 10.53 0.90 9.65
N ASP A 86 10.59 2.20 9.35
CA ASP A 86 11.00 2.74 8.05
C ASP A 86 12.33 2.12 7.57
N GLN A 87 13.29 2.00 8.49
CA GLN A 87 14.60 1.40 8.18
C GLN A 87 14.48 -0.08 7.81
N SER A 88 13.59 -0.82 8.48
CA SER A 88 13.33 -2.23 8.13
C SER A 88 12.72 -2.35 6.73
N VAL A 89 11.79 -1.48 6.37
CA VAL A 89 11.20 -1.46 5.02
C VAL A 89 12.26 -1.14 3.96
N ARG A 90 13.12 -0.15 4.19
CA ARG A 90 14.25 0.15 3.29
C ARG A 90 15.20 -1.05 3.14
N SER A 91 15.47 -1.75 4.23
CA SER A 91 16.31 -2.95 4.21
C SER A 91 15.67 -4.08 3.41
N ILE A 92 14.34 -4.25 3.50
CA ILE A 92 13.57 -5.21 2.67
C ILE A 92 13.73 -4.84 1.19
N VAL A 93 13.46 -3.59 0.81
CA VAL A 93 13.61 -3.12 -0.58
C VAL A 93 15.03 -3.41 -1.10
N ASN A 94 16.06 -2.99 -0.36
CA ASN A 94 17.46 -3.20 -0.75
C ASN A 94 17.84 -4.68 -0.88
N LYS A 95 17.29 -5.55 -0.01
CA LYS A 95 17.50 -7.00 -0.08
C LYS A 95 16.97 -7.55 -1.41
N TYR A 96 15.75 -7.20 -1.78
CA TYR A 96 15.13 -7.75 -2.99
C TYR A 96 15.70 -7.13 -4.26
N CYS A 97 16.12 -5.86 -4.24
CA CYS A 97 16.87 -5.27 -5.37
C CYS A 97 18.16 -6.06 -5.64
N ARG A 98 18.94 -6.37 -4.58
CA ARG A 98 20.16 -7.18 -4.73
C ARG A 98 19.88 -8.60 -5.27
N LEU A 99 18.83 -9.24 -4.77
CA LEU A 99 18.43 -10.58 -5.24
C LEU A 99 17.97 -10.57 -6.70
N ALA A 100 17.38 -9.48 -7.15
CA ALA A 100 16.95 -9.29 -8.54
C ALA A 100 18.04 -8.75 -9.47
N GLY A 101 19.28 -8.54 -8.98
CA GLY A 101 20.37 -7.98 -9.79
C GLY A 101 20.14 -6.52 -10.20
N VAL A 102 19.30 -5.78 -9.48
CA VAL A 102 19.05 -4.36 -9.78
C VAL A 102 20.15 -3.52 -9.15
N GLU A 103 20.97 -2.89 -9.99
CA GLU A 103 22.11 -2.05 -9.54
C GLU A 103 21.68 -0.67 -9.03
N SER A 104 20.55 -0.16 -9.51
CA SER A 104 20.04 1.15 -9.12
C SER A 104 19.53 1.15 -7.68
N HIS A 105 19.75 2.28 -6.97
CA HIS A 105 19.28 2.46 -5.61
C HIS A 105 17.77 2.70 -5.58
N ILE A 106 16.99 1.65 -5.32
CA ILE A 106 15.52 1.72 -5.21
C ILE A 106 15.13 2.12 -3.78
N THR A 107 14.19 3.05 -3.66
CA THR A 107 13.66 3.52 -2.39
C THR A 107 12.14 3.35 -2.32
N PRO A 108 11.53 3.31 -1.13
CA PRO A 108 10.06 3.29 -1.00
C PRO A 108 9.36 4.48 -1.69
N HIS A 109 10.02 5.64 -1.80
CA HIS A 109 9.49 6.78 -2.54
C HIS A 109 9.36 6.52 -4.04
N MET A 110 10.26 5.71 -4.60
CA MET A 110 10.18 5.33 -6.00
C MET A 110 8.98 4.45 -6.30
N PHE A 111 8.58 3.57 -5.38
CA PHE A 111 7.32 2.80 -5.51
C PHE A 111 6.12 3.73 -5.64
N ARG A 112 6.05 4.75 -4.78
CA ARG A 112 4.98 5.75 -4.83
C ARG A 112 5.01 6.59 -6.12
N HIS A 113 6.21 6.98 -6.57
CA HIS A 113 6.38 7.70 -7.82
C HIS A 113 5.96 6.84 -9.00
N SER A 114 6.42 5.59 -9.06
CA SER A 114 6.04 4.62 -10.11
C SER A 114 4.52 4.38 -10.12
N PHE A 115 3.89 4.20 -8.97
CA PHE A 115 2.43 4.07 -8.86
C PHE A 115 1.72 5.27 -9.49
N ALA A 116 2.15 6.50 -9.17
CA ALA A 116 1.56 7.71 -9.73
C ALA A 116 1.76 7.82 -11.25
N THR A 117 2.99 7.59 -11.72
CA THR A 117 3.38 7.70 -13.14
C THR A 117 2.64 6.67 -13.98
N LEU A 118 2.61 5.42 -13.55
CA LEU A 118 1.96 4.34 -14.28
C LEU A 118 0.43 4.51 -14.35
N LEU A 119 -0.21 5.04 -13.30
CA LEU A 119 -1.63 5.40 -13.38
C LEU A 119 -1.88 6.57 -14.34
N LEU A 120 -0.97 7.55 -14.38
CA LEU A 120 -1.06 8.67 -15.32
C LEU A 120 -0.91 8.20 -16.77
N GLU A 121 0.02 7.28 -17.03
CA GLU A 121 0.21 6.64 -18.35
C GLU A 121 -1.02 5.85 -18.80
N GLU A 122 -1.78 5.26 -17.86
CA GLU A 122 -3.06 4.61 -18.12
C GLU A 122 -4.22 5.61 -18.28
N GLY A 123 -3.94 6.91 -18.33
CA GLY A 123 -4.93 7.96 -18.55
C GLY A 123 -5.80 8.28 -17.33
N VAL A 124 -5.36 7.94 -16.11
CA VAL A 124 -6.07 8.33 -14.89
C VAL A 124 -5.82 9.81 -14.61
N ASP A 125 -6.89 10.56 -14.37
CA ASP A 125 -6.80 11.99 -14.07
C ASP A 125 -5.88 12.28 -12.88
N ILE A 126 -4.95 13.21 -13.05
CA ILE A 126 -3.95 13.58 -12.05
C ILE A 126 -4.56 14.00 -10.71
N ARG A 127 -5.73 14.64 -10.73
CA ARG A 127 -6.46 15.05 -9.53
C ARG A 127 -6.93 13.84 -8.73
N TYR A 128 -7.26 12.76 -9.46
CA TYR A 128 -7.65 11.50 -8.84
C TYR A 128 -6.44 10.82 -8.19
N ILE A 129 -5.30 10.76 -8.90
CA ILE A 129 -4.03 10.23 -8.38
C ILE A 129 -3.60 11.01 -7.12
N GLN A 130 -3.72 12.34 -7.13
CA GLN A 130 -3.41 13.17 -5.96
C GLN A 130 -4.27 12.82 -4.74
N ARG A 131 -5.56 12.50 -4.94
CA ARG A 131 -6.45 12.05 -3.86
C ARG A 131 -6.05 10.68 -3.33
N LEU A 132 -5.76 9.71 -4.21
CA LEU A 132 -5.27 8.38 -3.84
C LEU A 132 -4.04 8.48 -2.94
N LEU A 133 -3.12 9.34 -3.31
CA LEU A 133 -1.88 9.53 -2.61
C LEU A 133 -2.00 10.40 -1.34
N GLY A 134 -3.13 11.07 -1.12
CA GLY A 134 -3.32 11.94 0.04
C GLY A 134 -2.41 13.18 0.01
N HIS A 135 -2.32 13.85 -1.15
CA HIS A 135 -1.69 15.16 -1.26
C HIS A 135 -2.63 16.21 -0.68
N SER A 136 -2.18 16.93 0.33
CA SER A 136 -2.96 17.86 1.17
C SER A 136 -3.35 19.18 0.52
N SER A 137 -3.11 19.36 -0.75
CA SER A 137 -3.35 20.62 -1.46
C SER A 137 -4.48 20.48 -2.47
N ILE A 138 -5.69 20.38 -2.00
CA ILE A 138 -6.91 20.97 -2.60
C ILE A 138 -8.06 20.70 -1.63
N LEU A 139 -8.63 21.80 -1.14
CA LEU A 139 -9.87 21.86 -0.37
C LEU A 139 -11.00 21.17 -1.13
N THR A 140 -11.51 20.09 -0.61
CA THR A 140 -12.92 19.70 -0.55
C THR A 140 -13.03 18.31 0.08
N THR A 141 -12.91 18.28 1.38
CA THR A 141 -13.23 17.11 2.18
C THR A 141 -14.68 17.31 2.64
N GLN A 142 -15.67 16.65 2.03
CA GLN A 142 -16.92 16.37 2.77
C GLN A 142 -17.99 15.51 2.09
N ILE A 143 -17.91 15.07 0.82
CA ILE A 143 -19.08 14.37 0.22
C ILE A 143 -18.77 13.02 -0.47
N TYR A 144 -17.68 12.30 -0.16
CA TYR A 144 -17.28 11.16 -0.97
C TYR A 144 -16.90 9.88 -0.19
N THR A 145 -17.69 9.46 0.80
CA THR A 145 -17.29 8.26 1.57
C THR A 145 -17.69 6.92 0.93
N HIS A 146 -18.80 6.80 0.23
CA HIS A 146 -19.22 5.52 -0.36
C HIS A 146 -19.12 5.45 -1.89
N VAL A 147 -19.51 6.48 -2.60
CA VAL A 147 -19.48 6.53 -4.07
C VAL A 147 -18.03 6.61 -4.59
N ALA A 148 -17.15 7.26 -3.82
CA ALA A 148 -15.72 7.38 -4.18
C ALA A 148 -15.00 6.04 -4.08
N GLY A 149 -15.30 5.20 -3.11
CA GLY A 149 -14.65 3.89 -2.92
C GLY A 149 -14.93 2.94 -4.09
N LYS A 150 -16.18 2.84 -4.53
CA LYS A 150 -16.55 1.99 -5.68
C LYS A 150 -15.84 2.44 -6.96
N LYS A 151 -15.86 3.74 -7.27
CA LYS A 151 -15.18 4.29 -8.44
C LYS A 151 -13.65 4.14 -8.36
N GLN A 152 -13.07 4.25 -7.17
CA GLN A 152 -11.66 3.99 -6.91
C GLN A 152 -11.30 2.53 -7.20
N ARG A 153 -12.11 1.60 -6.69
CA ARG A 153 -11.94 0.17 -6.92
C ARG A 153 -12.02 -0.16 -8.42
N ASP A 154 -13.00 0.35 -9.13
CA ASP A 154 -13.21 0.09 -10.55
C ASP A 154 -12.00 0.57 -11.39
N ILE A 155 -11.49 1.77 -11.12
CA ILE A 155 -10.29 2.31 -11.79
C ILE A 155 -9.05 1.44 -11.48
N LEU A 156 -8.88 1.02 -10.24
CA LEU A 156 -7.73 0.19 -9.87
C LEU A 156 -7.86 -1.25 -10.41
N LEU A 157 -9.06 -1.80 -10.52
CA LEU A 157 -9.28 -3.10 -11.15
C LEU A 157 -8.88 -3.08 -12.62
N GLU A 158 -9.23 -2.02 -13.35
CA GLU A 158 -8.99 -1.91 -14.79
C GLU A 158 -7.56 -1.44 -15.11
N LYS A 159 -7.08 -0.41 -14.41
CA LYS A 159 -5.90 0.38 -14.80
C LYS A 159 -4.69 0.24 -13.87
N HIS A 160 -4.78 -0.62 -12.84
CA HIS A 160 -3.67 -0.76 -11.91
C HIS A 160 -2.46 -1.43 -12.58
N PRO A 161 -1.24 -0.85 -12.45
CA PRO A 161 -0.03 -1.39 -13.10
C PRO A 161 0.28 -2.83 -12.69
N ARG A 162 -0.07 -3.24 -11.46
CA ARG A 162 0.13 -4.61 -10.95
C ARG A 162 -0.61 -5.66 -11.77
N ASN A 163 -1.70 -5.28 -12.47
CA ASN A 163 -2.46 -6.19 -13.32
C ASN A 163 -1.69 -6.65 -14.57
N LYS A 164 -0.65 -5.89 -14.95
CA LYS A 164 0.21 -6.20 -16.11
C LYS A 164 1.43 -7.05 -15.74
N ILE A 165 1.68 -7.28 -14.44
CA ILE A 165 2.80 -8.08 -13.96
C ILE A 165 2.32 -9.49 -13.69
N HIS A 166 2.76 -10.43 -14.51
CA HIS A 166 2.53 -11.85 -14.35
C HIS A 166 3.82 -12.50 -13.86
N PHE A 167 3.73 -13.25 -12.77
CA PHE A 167 4.84 -14.12 -12.36
C PHE A 167 4.66 -15.45 -13.08
N ALA A 168 5.74 -15.87 -13.77
CA ALA A 168 5.82 -17.21 -14.36
C ALA A 168 5.99 -18.28 -13.28
#